data_e461e33ebda04d1d4f22a3af8ea24d7e
#
_entry.id   e461e33ebda04d1d4f22a3af8ea24d7e
#
_cell.length_a   1.000
_cell.length_b   1.000
_cell.length_c   1.000
_cell.angle_alpha   90.00
_cell.angle_beta   90.00
_cell.angle_gamma   90.00
#
_symmetry.space_group_name_H-M   'P 1'
#
loop_
_entity.id
_entity.type
_entity.pdbx_description
1 polymer ?
#
loop_
_entity_poly.entity_id
_entity_poly.type
_entity_poly.pdbx_seq_one_letter_code
_entity_poly.pdbx_strand_id
1 'polypeptide(L)'
;DLCLVGSEMCIRDSIFLVRAKNNKQIIDFININAPEHLILLDNNFSDFIPFIVNAGSVFCGTYSPESFGDYASGSNHTLPTSGHAKTYSGLSVKDFGKSITFQTATPEGFMLLAPTVQILASAEHLDAHNKAVEIRKKYAEASIIDKPRTSFLTRSTNETNIYINLNIDGSGNYNINTGLKYFDHMLEQFAKHGNFDLSIQSLGDLEIDEHHTIEDVALALGDAFKSAIGVRSNIERYSSSEILVMDETKSSVSIDMASRPFLKMKTSKLREYVGDFPTEMFKHFFVSFVNSLGFTCHIETIGENSHHIVEATFKSFTRALSGALEKSESTVLSTKGVL
;
A
#
# COMPACT_ATOMS: atom_id res chain seq x y z
N ASP A 1 -19.76 4.12 58.01
CA ASP A 1 -20.63 5.29 58.17
C ASP A 1 -20.83 5.95 56.82
N LEU A 2 -21.90 5.57 56.13
CA LEU A 2 -22.35 6.25 54.93
C LEU A 2 -23.02 7.57 55.33
N CYS A 3 -22.32 8.68 55.13
CA CYS A 3 -22.91 10.01 55.27
C CYS A 3 -23.60 10.38 53.96
N LEU A 4 -24.91 10.24 53.90
CA LEU A 4 -25.72 10.80 52.85
C LEU A 4 -25.97 12.27 53.16
N VAL A 5 -25.18 13.15 52.57
CA VAL A 5 -25.42 14.61 52.59
C VAL A 5 -26.04 14.98 51.25
N GLY A 6 -27.33 15.23 51.25
CA GLY A 6 -28.02 15.75 50.06
C GLY A 6 -29.49 15.86 50.26
N SER A 7 -30.07 16.98 49.87
CA SER A 7 -31.50 17.29 49.81
C SER A 7 -32.23 16.51 48.70
N GLU A 8 -31.68 15.46 48.20
CA GLU A 8 -32.23 14.70 47.05
C GLU A 8 -33.21 13.64 47.59
N MET A 9 -34.47 14.02 47.67
CA MET A 9 -35.58 13.16 48.12
C MET A 9 -35.73 11.89 47.25
N CYS A 10 -35.24 11.87 46.02
CA CYS A 10 -35.36 10.71 45.15
C CYS A 10 -34.44 9.52 45.49
N ILE A 11 -33.42 9.73 46.27
CA ILE A 11 -32.43 8.68 46.60
C ILE A 11 -32.96 7.70 47.67
N ARG A 12 -33.88 8.14 48.54
CA ARG A 12 -34.31 7.34 49.70
C ARG A 12 -35.11 6.07 49.33
N ASP A 13 -35.77 6.05 48.21
CA ASP A 13 -36.66 4.97 47.79
C ASP A 13 -36.03 3.99 46.82
N SER A 14 -34.78 4.23 46.36
CA SER A 14 -34.13 3.53 45.25
C SER A 14 -32.73 2.99 45.51
N ILE A 15 -32.33 2.85 46.84
CA ILE A 15 -31.02 2.29 47.18
C ILE A 15 -31.13 0.77 47.28
N PHE A 16 -30.36 0.08 46.47
CA PHE A 16 -30.25 -1.37 46.49
C PHE A 16 -28.84 -1.79 46.84
N LEU A 17 -28.69 -2.71 47.80
CA LEU A 17 -27.45 -3.43 48.08
C LEU A 17 -27.53 -4.79 47.38
N VAL A 18 -26.71 -4.95 46.35
CA VAL A 18 -26.69 -6.20 45.57
C VAL A 18 -25.36 -6.91 45.79
N ARG A 19 -25.42 -8.16 46.22
CA ARG A 19 -24.24 -9.01 46.35
C ARG A 19 -24.10 -9.93 45.16
N ALA A 20 -23.02 -9.74 44.38
CA ALA A 20 -22.68 -10.63 43.29
C ALA A 20 -21.74 -11.75 43.73
N LYS A 21 -21.82 -12.92 43.10
CA LYS A 21 -20.99 -14.09 43.35
C LYS A 21 -19.67 -14.07 42.54
N ASN A 22 -19.61 -13.37 41.46
CA ASN A 22 -18.47 -13.27 40.57
C ASN A 22 -18.55 -12.04 39.66
N ASN A 23 -17.44 -11.72 38.97
CA ASN A 23 -17.34 -10.55 38.11
C ASN A 23 -18.35 -10.57 36.94
N LYS A 24 -18.69 -11.75 36.42
CA LYS A 24 -19.70 -11.87 35.37
C LYS A 24 -21.06 -11.33 35.79
N GLN A 25 -21.50 -11.68 37.02
CA GLN A 25 -22.76 -11.14 37.53
C GLN A 25 -22.72 -9.63 37.74
N ILE A 26 -21.58 -9.07 38.13
CA ILE A 26 -21.40 -7.62 38.26
C ILE A 26 -21.56 -6.95 36.89
N ILE A 27 -20.87 -7.47 35.86
CA ILE A 27 -20.92 -6.96 34.49
C ILE A 27 -22.33 -7.06 33.91
N ASP A 28 -22.98 -8.21 34.09
CA ASP A 28 -24.35 -8.41 33.61
C ASP A 28 -25.31 -7.41 34.31
N PHE A 29 -25.17 -7.20 35.60
CA PHE A 29 -25.96 -6.24 36.36
C PHE A 29 -25.74 -4.80 35.85
N ILE A 30 -24.49 -4.37 35.67
CA ILE A 30 -24.15 -3.05 35.14
C ILE A 30 -24.82 -2.85 33.76
N ASN A 31 -24.61 -3.78 32.84
CA ASN A 31 -25.09 -3.64 31.47
C ASN A 31 -26.63 -3.71 31.35
N ILE A 32 -27.30 -4.47 32.24
CA ILE A 32 -28.76 -4.51 32.29
C ILE A 32 -29.32 -3.19 32.81
N ASN A 33 -28.72 -2.62 33.84
CA ASN A 33 -29.21 -1.38 34.45
C ASN A 33 -28.83 -0.14 33.65
N ALA A 34 -27.69 -0.18 32.95
CA ALA A 34 -27.18 0.92 32.15
C ALA A 34 -27.15 2.24 32.95
N PRO A 35 -26.36 2.33 34.00
CA PRO A 35 -26.37 3.47 34.92
C PRO A 35 -25.91 4.75 34.20
N GLU A 36 -26.45 5.87 34.62
CA GLU A 36 -26.00 7.20 34.20
C GLU A 36 -24.54 7.41 34.62
N HIS A 37 -24.24 7.18 35.90
CA HIS A 37 -22.89 7.23 36.45
C HIS A 37 -22.53 5.85 37.01
N LEU A 38 -21.42 5.30 36.59
CA LEU A 38 -20.85 4.07 37.10
C LEU A 38 -19.51 4.37 37.80
N ILE A 39 -19.42 4.05 39.07
CA ILE A 39 -18.15 4.16 39.83
C ILE A 39 -17.60 2.75 40.09
N LEU A 40 -16.38 2.50 39.62
CA LEU A 40 -15.64 1.26 39.81
C LEU A 40 -14.53 1.47 40.84
N LEU A 41 -14.77 1.09 42.12
CA LEU A 41 -13.82 1.25 43.21
C LEU A 41 -12.88 0.04 43.40
N ASP A 42 -12.80 -0.85 42.43
CA ASP A 42 -11.89 -1.99 42.46
C ASP A 42 -10.49 -1.59 42.02
N ASN A 43 -9.45 -2.13 42.66
CA ASN A 43 -8.06 -1.90 42.25
C ASN A 43 -7.74 -2.50 40.88
N ASN A 44 -8.49 -3.52 40.46
CA ASN A 44 -8.38 -4.17 39.16
C ASN A 44 -9.51 -3.73 38.19
N PHE A 45 -9.96 -2.49 38.28
CA PHE A 45 -11.05 -1.97 37.46
C PHE A 45 -10.81 -2.15 35.93
N SER A 46 -9.55 -2.25 35.52
CA SER A 46 -9.18 -2.53 34.11
C SER A 46 -9.77 -3.82 33.56
N ASP A 47 -10.01 -4.81 34.43
CA ASP A 47 -10.57 -6.11 34.05
C ASP A 47 -12.06 -6.00 33.68
N PHE A 48 -12.74 -4.97 34.14
CA PHE A 48 -14.16 -4.73 33.85
C PHE A 48 -14.39 -3.89 32.59
N ILE A 49 -13.49 -2.95 32.27
CA ILE A 49 -13.67 -1.98 31.20
C ILE A 49 -14.06 -2.61 29.84
N PRO A 50 -13.39 -3.69 29.37
CA PRO A 50 -13.71 -4.29 28.07
C PRO A 50 -15.13 -4.88 27.97
N PHE A 51 -15.80 -5.11 29.10
CA PHE A 51 -17.10 -5.78 29.17
C PHE A 51 -18.26 -4.83 29.52
N ILE A 52 -17.95 -3.58 29.87
CA ILE A 52 -18.97 -2.56 30.14
C ILE A 52 -19.37 -1.94 28.80
N VAL A 53 -20.61 -2.21 28.38
CA VAL A 53 -21.16 -1.72 27.10
C VAL A 53 -22.30 -0.72 27.29
N ASN A 54 -22.83 -0.60 28.50
CA ASN A 54 -23.96 0.28 28.79
C ASN A 54 -23.71 1.07 30.09
N ALA A 55 -23.20 2.28 29.96
CA ALA A 55 -23.10 3.27 31.03
C ALA A 55 -23.02 4.67 30.40
N GLY A 56 -23.51 5.69 31.07
CA GLY A 56 -23.40 7.08 30.64
C GLY A 56 -21.96 7.58 30.79
N SER A 57 -21.39 7.47 31.98
CA SER A 57 -19.97 7.71 32.30
C SER A 57 -19.46 6.66 33.29
N VAL A 58 -18.17 6.30 33.18
CA VAL A 58 -17.52 5.35 34.05
C VAL A 58 -16.34 6.02 34.76
N PHE A 59 -16.36 6.06 36.09
CA PHE A 59 -15.33 6.63 36.95
C PHE A 59 -14.54 5.49 37.58
N CYS A 60 -13.26 5.42 37.27
CA CYS A 60 -12.43 4.27 37.63
C CYS A 60 -11.43 4.60 38.72
N GLY A 61 -11.42 3.76 39.75
CA GLY A 61 -10.48 3.85 40.87
C GLY A 61 -10.85 4.88 41.93
N THR A 62 -10.07 4.89 43.02
CA THR A 62 -10.34 5.68 44.23
C THR A 62 -10.26 7.20 44.02
N TYR A 63 -9.49 7.62 43.01
CA TYR A 63 -9.21 9.05 42.79
C TYR A 63 -10.03 9.67 41.65
N SER A 64 -11.06 8.98 41.18
CA SER A 64 -11.92 9.44 40.11
C SER A 64 -13.37 9.62 40.58
N PRO A 65 -13.67 10.63 41.38
CA PRO A 65 -15.04 10.88 41.83
C PRO A 65 -15.88 11.44 40.68
N GLU A 66 -17.19 11.16 40.73
CA GLU A 66 -18.17 11.66 39.76
C GLU A 66 -18.11 13.18 39.57
N SER A 67 -17.96 13.93 40.65
CA SER A 67 -17.86 15.40 40.60
C SER A 67 -16.71 15.93 39.76
N PHE A 68 -15.66 15.15 39.53
CA PHE A 68 -14.61 15.53 38.60
C PHE A 68 -15.15 15.53 37.16
N GLY A 69 -15.99 14.54 36.83
CA GLY A 69 -16.65 14.47 35.55
C GLY A 69 -17.58 15.63 35.27
N ASP A 70 -18.32 16.05 36.27
CA ASP A 70 -19.28 17.13 36.17
C ASP A 70 -18.64 18.51 35.99
N TYR A 71 -17.49 18.74 36.61
CA TYR A 71 -16.95 20.11 36.72
C TYR A 71 -15.56 20.34 36.12
N ALA A 72 -14.70 19.32 35.97
CA ALA A 72 -13.30 19.58 35.71
C ALA A 72 -12.57 18.61 34.78
N SER A 73 -12.98 17.35 34.68
CA SER A 73 -12.20 16.32 33.93
C SER A 73 -12.54 16.21 32.46
N GLY A 74 -13.49 17.01 31.96
CA GLY A 74 -13.85 17.04 30.53
C GLY A 74 -14.85 15.97 30.07
N SER A 75 -15.32 15.08 30.96
CA SER A 75 -16.49 14.25 30.69
C SER A 75 -17.75 15.11 30.78
N ASN A 76 -18.79 14.69 30.07
CA ASN A 76 -20.06 15.46 30.03
C ASN A 76 -20.94 15.09 31.23
N HIS A 77 -21.58 16.07 31.84
CA HIS A 77 -22.56 15.81 32.86
C HIS A 77 -23.99 15.61 32.31
N THR A 78 -24.24 15.93 31.06
CA THR A 78 -25.52 15.65 30.41
C THR A 78 -25.49 14.24 29.86
N LEU A 79 -25.90 13.30 30.69
CA LEU A 79 -25.83 11.87 30.46
C LEU A 79 -27.22 11.25 30.31
N PRO A 80 -27.33 10.09 29.62
CA PRO A 80 -28.60 9.38 29.49
C PRO A 80 -29.01 8.75 30.82
N THR A 81 -30.20 9.12 31.30
CA THR A 81 -30.83 8.63 32.54
C THR A 81 -31.70 7.40 32.31
N SER A 82 -32.22 6.79 33.37
CA SER A 82 -33.28 5.76 33.31
C SER A 82 -32.99 4.57 32.40
N GLY A 83 -31.73 4.15 32.30
CA GLY A 83 -31.29 3.03 31.47
C GLY A 83 -31.16 3.35 29.97
N HIS A 84 -31.31 4.60 29.56
CA HIS A 84 -31.12 5.02 28.17
C HIS A 84 -29.68 4.95 27.67
N ALA A 85 -28.69 4.76 28.57
CA ALA A 85 -27.32 4.48 28.18
C ALA A 85 -27.12 3.19 27.36
N LYS A 86 -28.19 2.40 27.17
CA LYS A 86 -28.22 1.28 26.20
C LYS A 86 -28.26 1.74 24.75
N THR A 87 -28.76 2.94 24.48
CA THR A 87 -29.04 3.41 23.12
C THR A 87 -28.47 4.80 22.85
N TYR A 88 -28.18 5.57 23.86
CA TYR A 88 -27.66 6.93 23.75
C TYR A 88 -26.37 7.11 24.52
N SER A 89 -25.47 7.95 24.00
CA SER A 89 -24.29 8.43 24.72
C SER A 89 -24.59 9.75 25.43
N GLY A 90 -23.68 10.18 26.30
CA GLY A 90 -23.70 11.54 26.84
C GLY A 90 -23.57 12.57 25.72
N LEU A 91 -24.08 13.76 25.94
CA LEU A 91 -24.04 14.89 25.00
C LEU A 91 -22.58 15.21 24.64
N SER A 92 -22.29 15.37 23.37
CA SER A 92 -20.96 15.67 22.88
C SER A 92 -20.98 16.77 21.82
N VAL A 93 -19.81 17.32 21.48
CA VAL A 93 -19.69 18.29 20.36
C VAL A 93 -20.22 17.73 19.04
N LYS A 94 -20.19 16.40 18.86
CA LYS A 94 -20.71 15.73 17.67
C LYS A 94 -22.22 15.87 17.52
N ASP A 95 -22.98 16.03 18.62
CA ASP A 95 -24.44 16.19 18.61
C ASP A 95 -24.86 17.55 18.05
N PHE A 96 -23.97 18.54 18.08
CA PHE A 96 -24.15 19.85 17.47
C PHE A 96 -23.54 19.96 16.08
N GLY A 97 -22.88 18.90 15.62
CA GLY A 97 -22.25 18.82 14.31
C GLY A 97 -23.13 18.12 13.28
N LYS A 98 -22.79 18.31 12.01
CA LYS A 98 -23.39 17.57 10.89
C LYS A 98 -22.28 16.83 10.15
N SER A 99 -22.43 15.52 10.01
CA SER A 99 -21.50 14.71 9.22
C SER A 99 -21.91 14.72 7.75
N ILE A 100 -20.95 15.01 6.87
CA ILE A 100 -21.10 14.94 5.42
C ILE A 100 -20.03 13.99 4.91
N THR A 101 -20.43 12.99 4.14
CA THR A 101 -19.48 12.07 3.50
C THR A 101 -19.11 12.59 2.12
N PHE A 102 -17.79 12.66 1.86
CA PHE A 102 -17.25 12.95 0.55
C PHE A 102 -16.61 11.67 0.01
N GLN A 103 -16.94 11.31 -1.22
CA GLN A 103 -16.36 10.15 -1.89
C GLN A 103 -15.77 10.57 -3.23
N THR A 104 -14.51 10.19 -3.46
CA THR A 104 -13.83 10.33 -4.75
C THR A 104 -13.29 8.97 -5.14
N ALA A 105 -13.47 8.59 -6.41
CA ALA A 105 -12.89 7.39 -6.97
C ALA A 105 -11.97 7.76 -8.14
N THR A 106 -10.82 7.08 -8.23
CA THR A 106 -10.00 7.11 -9.45
C THR A 106 -10.62 6.23 -10.54
N PRO A 107 -10.28 6.41 -11.82
CA PRO A 107 -10.74 5.50 -12.88
C PRO A 107 -10.42 4.03 -12.59
N GLU A 108 -9.23 3.73 -12.08
CA GLU A 108 -8.80 2.38 -11.70
C GLU A 108 -9.63 1.84 -10.53
N GLY A 109 -9.83 2.64 -9.47
CA GLY A 109 -10.67 2.29 -8.34
C GLY A 109 -12.13 2.08 -8.73
N PHE A 110 -12.65 2.90 -9.65
CA PHE A 110 -13.96 2.72 -10.22
C PHE A 110 -14.08 1.38 -10.96
N MET A 111 -13.12 1.05 -11.84
CA MET A 111 -13.13 -0.22 -12.59
C MET A 111 -13.06 -1.45 -11.70
N LEU A 112 -12.34 -1.35 -10.56
CA LEU A 112 -12.25 -2.43 -9.58
C LEU A 112 -13.59 -2.67 -8.87
N LEU A 113 -14.34 -1.61 -8.53
CA LEU A 113 -15.60 -1.69 -7.79
C LEU A 113 -16.83 -1.92 -8.69
N ALA A 114 -16.77 -1.49 -9.95
CA ALA A 114 -17.89 -1.51 -10.89
C ALA A 114 -18.59 -2.88 -11.01
N PRO A 115 -17.90 -4.03 -11.14
CA PRO A 115 -18.56 -5.34 -11.24
C PRO A 115 -19.39 -5.67 -10.00
N THR A 116 -18.86 -5.41 -8.81
CA THR A 116 -19.56 -5.67 -7.53
C THR A 116 -20.81 -4.80 -7.42
N VAL A 117 -20.71 -3.51 -7.74
CA VAL A 117 -21.86 -2.60 -7.69
C VAL A 117 -22.93 -3.00 -8.70
N GLN A 118 -22.55 -3.43 -9.91
CA GLN A 118 -23.51 -3.89 -10.93
C GLN A 118 -24.24 -5.18 -10.50
N ILE A 119 -23.55 -6.13 -9.86
CA ILE A 119 -24.16 -7.36 -9.32
C ILE A 119 -25.19 -7.00 -8.23
N LEU A 120 -24.80 -6.14 -7.28
CA LEU A 120 -25.68 -5.75 -6.17
C LEU A 120 -26.90 -4.94 -6.69
N ALA A 121 -26.68 -3.97 -7.57
CA ALA A 121 -27.75 -3.18 -8.16
C ALA A 121 -28.76 -4.05 -8.95
N SER A 122 -28.25 -5.07 -9.65
CA SER A 122 -29.12 -6.02 -10.36
C SER A 122 -29.92 -6.90 -9.40
N ALA A 123 -29.29 -7.37 -8.30
CA ALA A 123 -29.98 -8.17 -7.27
C ALA A 123 -31.07 -7.37 -6.54
N GLU A 124 -30.92 -6.08 -6.40
CA GLU A 124 -31.89 -5.16 -5.79
C GLU A 124 -32.89 -4.59 -6.81
N HIS A 125 -32.83 -4.98 -8.09
CA HIS A 125 -33.64 -4.47 -9.19
C HIS A 125 -33.53 -2.95 -9.39
N LEU A 126 -32.35 -2.37 -9.12
CA LEU A 126 -32.06 -0.94 -9.26
C LEU A 126 -31.39 -0.63 -10.61
N ASP A 127 -32.15 -0.69 -11.70
CA ASP A 127 -31.64 -0.51 -13.06
C ASP A 127 -30.94 0.83 -13.29
N ALA A 128 -31.42 1.90 -12.67
CA ALA A 128 -30.79 3.21 -12.79
C ALA A 128 -29.38 3.24 -12.17
N HIS A 129 -29.16 2.52 -11.07
CA HIS A 129 -27.84 2.39 -10.42
C HIS A 129 -26.89 1.57 -11.30
N ASN A 130 -27.38 0.48 -11.88
CA ASN A 130 -26.58 -0.33 -12.81
C ASN A 130 -26.17 0.48 -14.05
N LYS A 131 -27.09 1.18 -14.69
CA LYS A 131 -26.81 2.05 -15.84
C LYS A 131 -25.85 3.20 -15.49
N ALA A 132 -25.93 3.76 -14.29
CA ALA A 132 -25.01 4.81 -13.86
C ALA A 132 -23.56 4.32 -13.79
N VAL A 133 -23.34 3.06 -13.42
CA VAL A 133 -22.02 2.42 -13.47
C VAL A 133 -21.62 2.12 -14.91
N GLU A 134 -22.49 1.50 -15.70
CA GLU A 134 -22.23 1.14 -17.11
C GLU A 134 -21.76 2.32 -17.96
N ILE A 135 -22.45 3.44 -17.87
CA ILE A 135 -22.10 4.66 -18.62
C ILE A 135 -20.71 5.15 -18.23
N ARG A 136 -20.38 5.16 -16.93
CA ARG A 136 -19.08 5.65 -16.44
C ARG A 136 -17.92 4.72 -16.75
N LYS A 137 -18.17 3.41 -16.89
CA LYS A 137 -17.17 2.40 -17.21
C LYS A 137 -16.43 2.75 -18.49
N LYS A 138 -17.14 3.13 -19.54
CA LYS A 138 -16.56 3.53 -20.81
C LYS A 138 -15.61 4.72 -20.71
N TYR A 139 -15.95 5.72 -19.87
CA TYR A 139 -15.09 6.87 -19.64
C TYR A 139 -13.87 6.53 -18.76
N ALA A 140 -14.06 5.67 -17.76
CA ALA A 140 -12.97 5.21 -16.92
C ALA A 140 -11.95 4.38 -17.71
N GLU A 141 -12.40 3.48 -18.58
CA GLU A 141 -11.56 2.71 -19.49
C GLU A 141 -10.71 3.63 -20.38
N ALA A 142 -11.32 4.60 -21.04
CA ALA A 142 -10.62 5.58 -21.88
C ALA A 142 -9.58 6.37 -21.06
N SER A 143 -9.94 6.82 -19.85
CA SER A 143 -9.04 7.59 -19.00
C SER A 143 -7.82 6.79 -18.50
N ILE A 144 -7.97 5.46 -18.31
CA ILE A 144 -6.86 4.59 -17.91
C ILE A 144 -5.90 4.37 -19.11
N ILE A 145 -6.44 4.16 -20.31
CA ILE A 145 -5.65 3.91 -21.50
C ILE A 145 -4.82 5.13 -21.90
N ASP A 146 -5.38 6.32 -21.80
CA ASP A 146 -4.75 7.58 -22.24
C ASP A 146 -3.81 8.20 -21.20
N LYS A 147 -3.85 7.76 -19.95
CA LYS A 147 -3.00 8.30 -18.91
C LYS A 147 -1.57 7.80 -19.05
N PRO A 148 -0.56 8.69 -19.03
CA PRO A 148 0.84 8.27 -18.96
C PRO A 148 1.08 7.45 -17.68
N ARG A 149 1.77 6.31 -17.82
CA ARG A 149 2.11 5.42 -16.71
C ARG A 149 3.36 5.96 -16.02
N THR A 150 3.14 6.76 -15.00
CA THR A 150 4.21 7.45 -14.26
C THR A 150 4.25 7.03 -12.80
N SER A 151 5.43 7.10 -12.20
CA SER A 151 5.61 6.94 -10.77
C SER A 151 6.69 7.88 -10.23
N PHE A 152 6.50 8.31 -9.00
CA PHE A 152 7.54 8.94 -8.18
C PHE A 152 7.73 8.08 -6.94
N LEU A 153 8.95 7.63 -6.68
CA LEU A 153 9.29 6.75 -5.57
C LEU A 153 10.46 7.30 -4.79
N THR A 154 10.35 7.23 -3.48
CA THR A 154 11.46 7.46 -2.56
C THR A 154 11.69 6.23 -1.71
N ARG A 155 12.94 5.78 -1.61
CA ARG A 155 13.37 4.69 -0.72
C ARG A 155 14.49 5.21 0.16
N SER A 156 14.34 5.10 1.46
CA SER A 156 15.34 5.50 2.44
C SER A 156 15.58 4.34 3.40
N THR A 157 16.84 3.94 3.52
CA THR A 157 17.34 2.96 4.48
C THR A 157 18.45 3.60 5.32
N ASN A 158 19.12 2.85 6.16
CA ASN A 158 20.34 3.35 6.84
C ASN A 158 21.56 3.42 5.89
N GLU A 159 21.49 2.77 4.75
CA GLU A 159 22.58 2.58 3.80
C GLU A 159 22.42 3.44 2.55
N THR A 160 21.17 3.68 2.12
CA THR A 160 20.88 4.39 0.87
C THR A 160 19.68 5.35 0.98
N ASN A 161 19.74 6.45 0.20
CA ASN A 161 18.61 7.32 -0.07
C ASN A 161 18.43 7.45 -1.58
N ILE A 162 17.28 6.99 -2.09
CA ILE A 162 17.02 6.87 -3.52
C ILE A 162 15.75 7.59 -3.89
N TYR A 163 15.82 8.38 -4.96
CA TYR A 163 14.69 9.09 -5.57
C TYR A 163 14.57 8.65 -7.02
N ILE A 164 13.40 8.17 -7.41
CA ILE A 164 13.12 7.75 -8.79
C ILE A 164 11.89 8.48 -9.30
N ASN A 165 12.01 9.08 -10.48
CA ASN A 165 10.87 9.55 -11.28
C ASN A 165 10.89 8.79 -12.61
N LEU A 166 9.81 8.08 -12.90
CA LEU A 166 9.66 7.19 -14.04
C LEU A 166 8.41 7.54 -14.84
N ASN A 167 8.55 7.62 -16.16
CA ASN A 167 7.47 7.57 -17.12
C ASN A 167 7.72 6.40 -18.07
N ILE A 168 6.88 5.37 -18.02
CA ILE A 168 7.01 4.19 -18.90
C ILE A 168 6.65 4.55 -20.35
N ASP A 169 5.70 5.47 -20.55
CA ASP A 169 5.25 5.95 -21.86
C ASP A 169 6.07 7.19 -22.30
N GLY A 170 7.38 7.18 -22.06
CA GLY A 170 8.31 8.26 -22.30
C GLY A 170 8.93 8.25 -23.69
N SER A 171 10.05 8.96 -23.83
CA SER A 171 10.83 9.13 -25.07
C SER A 171 12.32 8.80 -24.91
N GLY A 172 12.72 8.24 -23.77
CA GLY A 172 14.09 7.86 -23.46
C GLY A 172 14.94 9.02 -22.97
N ASN A 173 14.33 9.99 -22.26
CA ASN A 173 15.06 11.04 -21.54
C ASN A 173 15.55 10.50 -20.20
N TYR A 174 16.76 10.88 -19.79
CA TYR A 174 17.30 10.40 -18.53
C TYR A 174 18.10 11.46 -17.78
N ASN A 175 18.12 11.32 -16.44
CA ASN A 175 18.96 12.08 -15.52
C ASN A 175 19.34 11.17 -14.36
N ILE A 176 20.51 10.53 -14.45
CA ILE A 176 20.91 9.44 -13.57
C ILE A 176 22.21 9.78 -12.87
N ASN A 177 22.22 9.61 -11.54
CA ASN A 177 23.39 9.75 -10.71
C ASN A 177 23.28 8.82 -9.49
N THR A 178 24.03 7.71 -9.54
CA THR A 178 24.12 6.74 -8.44
C THR A 178 25.44 6.85 -7.67
N GLY A 179 26.37 7.64 -8.19
CA GLY A 179 27.76 7.71 -7.71
C GLY A 179 28.69 6.73 -8.42
N LEU A 180 28.19 5.72 -9.14
CA LEU A 180 28.92 4.71 -9.90
C LEU A 180 28.78 4.99 -11.40
N LYS A 181 29.84 5.43 -12.05
CA LYS A 181 29.77 5.96 -13.42
C LYS A 181 29.42 4.90 -14.47
N TYR A 182 29.92 3.69 -14.31
CA TYR A 182 29.57 2.62 -15.23
C TYR A 182 28.12 2.14 -15.03
N PHE A 183 27.67 2.11 -13.79
CA PHE A 183 26.27 1.78 -13.47
C PHE A 183 25.31 2.87 -13.97
N ASP A 184 25.64 4.16 -13.80
CA ASP A 184 24.91 5.28 -14.38
C ASP A 184 24.76 5.05 -15.90
N HIS A 185 25.87 4.74 -16.61
CA HIS A 185 25.86 4.47 -18.03
C HIS A 185 24.93 3.30 -18.43
N MET A 186 24.89 2.22 -17.62
CA MET A 186 23.98 1.09 -17.87
C MET A 186 22.51 1.47 -17.69
N LEU A 187 22.19 2.27 -16.69
CA LEU A 187 20.83 2.78 -16.44
C LEU A 187 20.42 3.81 -17.53
N GLU A 188 21.35 4.58 -18.09
CA GLU A 188 21.12 5.42 -19.26
C GLU A 188 20.75 4.58 -20.49
N GLN A 189 21.46 3.45 -20.75
CA GLN A 189 21.08 2.50 -21.79
C GLN A 189 19.70 1.91 -21.52
N PHE A 190 19.40 1.60 -20.25
CA PHE A 190 18.09 1.11 -19.84
C PHE A 190 16.97 2.11 -20.18
N ALA A 191 17.13 3.37 -19.85
CA ALA A 191 16.17 4.43 -20.14
C ALA A 191 16.04 4.65 -21.66
N LYS A 192 17.17 4.80 -22.36
CA LYS A 192 17.22 5.16 -23.77
C LYS A 192 16.61 4.08 -24.67
N HIS A 193 17.01 2.84 -24.49
CA HIS A 193 16.57 1.72 -25.33
C HIS A 193 15.18 1.18 -24.99
N GLY A 194 14.64 1.52 -23.80
CA GLY A 194 13.26 1.24 -23.44
C GLY A 194 12.27 2.35 -23.77
N ASN A 195 12.76 3.50 -24.24
CA ASN A 195 11.99 4.74 -24.39
C ASN A 195 11.35 5.21 -23.07
N PHE A 196 11.96 4.87 -21.91
CA PHE A 196 11.51 5.33 -20.62
C PHE A 196 12.09 6.70 -20.30
N ASP A 197 11.26 7.65 -19.81
CA ASP A 197 11.82 8.83 -19.16
C ASP A 197 12.14 8.47 -17.71
N LEU A 198 13.44 8.54 -17.35
CA LEU A 198 13.94 8.02 -16.07
C LEU A 198 14.89 9.00 -15.40
N SER A 199 14.55 9.41 -14.19
CA SER A 199 15.46 10.15 -13.32
C SER A 199 15.74 9.33 -12.07
N ILE A 200 17.02 9.10 -11.76
CA ILE A 200 17.49 8.40 -10.56
C ILE A 200 18.54 9.25 -9.87
N GLN A 201 18.31 9.55 -8.59
CA GLN A 201 19.30 10.12 -7.70
C GLN A 201 19.47 9.18 -6.52
N SER A 202 20.69 8.67 -6.32
CA SER A 202 21.01 7.79 -5.19
C SER A 202 22.19 8.36 -4.41
N LEU A 203 22.05 8.35 -3.10
CA LEU A 203 23.13 8.58 -2.13
C LEU A 203 23.26 7.30 -1.32
N GLY A 204 24.31 6.52 -1.57
CA GLY A 204 24.61 5.28 -0.85
C GLY A 204 25.94 5.37 -0.12
N ASP A 205 26.21 4.39 0.72
CA ASP A 205 27.42 4.23 1.54
C ASP A 205 28.58 3.62 0.74
N LEU A 206 28.91 4.24 -0.41
CA LEU A 206 29.95 3.77 -1.34
C LEU A 206 31.36 3.66 -0.73
N GLU A 207 31.57 4.26 0.45
CA GLU A 207 32.76 4.06 1.26
C GLU A 207 32.87 2.65 1.86
N ILE A 208 31.76 1.90 1.91
CA ILE A 208 31.71 0.49 2.31
C ILE A 208 31.97 -0.39 1.10
N ASP A 209 31.02 -0.38 0.15
CA ASP A 209 31.18 -0.96 -1.18
C ASP A 209 30.00 -0.52 -2.10
N GLU A 210 29.91 -1.09 -3.29
CA GLU A 210 28.90 -0.77 -4.30
C GLU A 210 27.60 -1.57 -4.12
N HIS A 211 27.58 -2.60 -3.28
CA HIS A 211 26.52 -3.61 -3.17
C HIS A 211 25.18 -2.98 -2.82
N HIS A 212 25.12 -2.26 -1.69
CA HIS A 212 23.87 -1.66 -1.20
C HIS A 212 23.27 -0.69 -2.20
N THR A 213 24.12 0.12 -2.85
CA THR A 213 23.66 1.08 -3.86
C THR A 213 23.06 0.38 -5.07
N ILE A 214 23.71 -0.64 -5.62
CA ILE A 214 23.24 -1.34 -6.83
C ILE A 214 21.97 -2.14 -6.53
N GLU A 215 21.93 -2.86 -5.42
CA GLU A 215 20.76 -3.65 -5.00
C GLU A 215 19.55 -2.76 -4.74
N ASP A 216 19.71 -1.74 -3.91
CA ASP A 216 18.61 -0.85 -3.52
C ASP A 216 18.07 -0.03 -4.70
N VAL A 217 18.92 0.41 -5.63
CA VAL A 217 18.49 1.02 -6.89
C VAL A 217 17.68 0.03 -7.73
N ALA A 218 18.11 -1.23 -7.83
CA ALA A 218 17.37 -2.25 -8.56
C ALA A 218 15.99 -2.54 -7.95
N LEU A 219 15.91 -2.66 -6.62
CA LEU A 219 14.67 -2.85 -5.89
C LEU A 219 13.73 -1.66 -6.06
N ALA A 220 14.25 -0.44 -5.85
CA ALA A 220 13.47 0.79 -5.99
C ALA A 220 12.98 0.99 -7.43
N LEU A 221 13.79 0.68 -8.44
CA LEU A 221 13.40 0.75 -9.84
C LEU A 221 12.30 -0.26 -10.17
N GLY A 222 12.38 -1.48 -9.66
CA GLY A 222 11.33 -2.50 -9.80
C GLY A 222 10.01 -2.06 -9.18
N ASP A 223 10.04 -1.47 -7.97
CA ASP A 223 8.86 -0.93 -7.30
C ASP A 223 8.28 0.30 -8.03
N ALA A 224 9.14 1.15 -8.62
CA ALA A 224 8.70 2.27 -9.44
C ALA A 224 7.94 1.78 -10.69
N PHE A 225 8.48 0.78 -11.41
CA PHE A 225 7.77 0.14 -12.53
C PHE A 225 6.45 -0.48 -12.10
N LYS A 226 6.43 -1.22 -10.99
CA LYS A 226 5.23 -1.83 -10.43
C LYS A 226 4.15 -0.80 -10.11
N SER A 227 4.54 0.33 -9.53
CA SER A 227 3.65 1.46 -9.23
C SER A 227 3.11 2.13 -10.50
N ALA A 228 3.96 2.36 -11.50
CA ALA A 228 3.57 2.99 -12.77
C ALA A 228 2.65 2.09 -13.61
N ILE A 229 2.90 0.78 -13.64
CA ILE A 229 2.07 -0.20 -14.34
C ILE A 229 0.70 -0.33 -13.67
N GLY A 230 0.65 -0.30 -12.33
CA GLY A 230 -0.58 -0.54 -11.58
C GLY A 230 -1.15 -1.93 -11.85
N VAL A 231 -2.42 -1.99 -12.26
CA VAL A 231 -3.07 -3.23 -12.67
C VAL A 231 -2.51 -3.69 -14.01
N ARG A 232 -2.03 -4.94 -14.07
CA ARG A 232 -1.44 -5.54 -15.30
C ARG A 232 -2.51 -5.96 -16.29
N SER A 233 -3.40 -5.05 -16.64
CA SER A 233 -4.36 -5.21 -17.74
C SER A 233 -3.94 -4.33 -18.92
N ASN A 234 -4.39 -4.67 -20.09
CA ASN A 234 -4.13 -3.88 -21.31
C ASN A 234 -2.63 -3.70 -21.64
N ILE A 235 -1.81 -4.74 -21.38
CA ILE A 235 -0.41 -4.83 -21.78
C ILE A 235 -0.19 -6.08 -22.64
N GLU A 236 0.83 -6.09 -23.47
CA GLU A 236 1.19 -7.22 -24.34
C GLU A 236 1.62 -8.46 -23.54
N ARG A 237 2.00 -8.31 -22.28
CA ARG A 237 2.41 -9.36 -21.35
C ARG A 237 3.67 -10.11 -21.75
N TYR A 238 3.72 -10.65 -22.96
CA TYR A 238 4.86 -11.41 -23.48
C TYR A 238 5.66 -10.58 -24.45
N SER A 239 6.97 -10.61 -24.30
CA SER A 239 7.87 -10.03 -25.31
C SER A 239 9.21 -10.73 -25.29
N SER A 240 9.86 -10.70 -26.43
CA SER A 240 11.27 -11.04 -26.55
C SER A 240 11.98 -9.94 -27.30
N SER A 241 13.20 -9.60 -26.87
CA SER A 241 14.04 -8.80 -27.71
C SER A 241 14.39 -9.61 -28.97
N GLU A 242 14.39 -8.97 -30.11
CA GLU A 242 15.17 -9.47 -31.24
C GLU A 242 16.61 -9.71 -30.79
N ILE A 243 17.32 -10.63 -31.42
CA ILE A 243 18.73 -10.85 -31.08
C ILE A 243 19.50 -9.55 -31.28
N LEU A 244 19.93 -8.96 -30.18
CA LEU A 244 20.73 -7.74 -30.20
C LEU A 244 22.19 -8.11 -30.36
N VAL A 245 22.88 -7.46 -31.26
CA VAL A 245 24.32 -7.63 -31.48
C VAL A 245 25.07 -6.35 -31.13
N MET A 246 26.23 -6.52 -30.58
CA MET A 246 27.18 -5.44 -30.28
C MET A 246 28.58 -6.02 -30.49
N ASP A 247 29.15 -5.72 -31.66
CA ASP A 247 30.41 -6.31 -32.16
C ASP A 247 30.40 -7.85 -32.05
N GLU A 248 31.26 -8.44 -31.24
CA GLU A 248 31.37 -9.91 -31.01
C GLU A 248 30.30 -10.44 -30.05
N THR A 249 29.51 -9.57 -29.44
CA THR A 249 28.53 -9.95 -28.43
C THR A 249 27.13 -10.05 -29.04
N LYS A 250 26.39 -11.05 -28.61
CA LYS A 250 24.98 -11.23 -28.94
C LYS A 250 24.17 -11.50 -27.67
N SER A 251 23.03 -10.83 -27.52
CA SER A 251 22.12 -10.97 -26.39
C SER A 251 20.68 -11.22 -26.83
N SER A 252 19.98 -12.07 -26.10
CA SER A 252 18.54 -12.30 -26.25
C SER A 252 17.85 -12.34 -24.90
N VAL A 253 16.67 -11.72 -24.81
CA VAL A 253 15.87 -11.67 -23.58
C VAL A 253 14.41 -11.99 -23.90
N SER A 254 13.77 -12.80 -23.04
CA SER A 254 12.33 -13.10 -23.12
C SER A 254 11.66 -12.84 -21.78
N ILE A 255 10.49 -12.22 -21.80
CA ILE A 255 9.76 -11.77 -20.63
C ILE A 255 8.30 -12.26 -20.65
N ASP A 256 7.79 -12.68 -19.47
CA ASP A 256 6.38 -12.89 -19.18
C ASP A 256 6.00 -12.13 -17.90
N MET A 257 5.12 -11.12 -18.04
CA MET A 257 4.64 -10.25 -16.97
C MET A 257 3.60 -10.91 -16.03
N ALA A 258 3.68 -12.21 -15.82
CA ALA A 258 2.69 -13.06 -15.13
C ALA A 258 2.74 -13.00 -13.58
N SER A 259 3.23 -11.95 -12.94
CA SER A 259 3.31 -11.78 -11.47
C SER A 259 4.02 -12.91 -10.72
N ARG A 260 4.91 -13.64 -11.40
CA ARG A 260 5.74 -14.72 -10.84
C ARG A 260 7.21 -14.37 -11.02
N PRO A 261 7.91 -13.94 -9.96
CA PRO A 261 9.32 -13.59 -10.06
C PRO A 261 10.17 -14.83 -10.34
N PHE A 262 10.85 -14.85 -11.46
CA PHE A 262 11.81 -15.87 -11.82
C PHE A 262 12.81 -15.35 -12.85
N LEU A 263 14.10 -15.45 -12.53
CA LEU A 263 15.17 -15.10 -13.46
C LEU A 263 15.98 -16.34 -13.83
N LYS A 264 16.12 -16.61 -15.14
CA LYS A 264 17.13 -17.49 -15.69
C LYS A 264 18.12 -16.67 -16.50
N MET A 265 19.36 -16.60 -16.04
CA MET A 265 20.40 -15.80 -16.67
C MET A 265 21.63 -16.67 -16.99
N LYS A 266 22.06 -16.62 -18.25
CA LYS A 266 23.26 -17.28 -18.75
C LYS A 266 24.09 -16.26 -19.54
N THR A 267 25.35 -16.07 -19.13
CA THR A 267 26.28 -15.15 -19.78
C THR A 267 27.64 -15.81 -19.96
N SER A 268 28.46 -15.28 -20.89
CA SER A 268 29.89 -15.58 -20.93
C SER A 268 30.56 -15.09 -19.63
N LYS A 269 31.74 -15.64 -19.35
CA LYS A 269 32.53 -15.24 -18.18
C LYS A 269 32.93 -13.76 -18.29
N LEU A 270 32.72 -13.05 -17.20
CA LEU A 270 33.10 -11.64 -17.06
C LEU A 270 34.44 -11.51 -16.29
N ARG A 271 35.15 -10.42 -16.52
CA ARG A 271 36.24 -9.99 -15.63
C ARG A 271 35.63 -9.46 -14.32
N GLU A 272 36.42 -9.32 -13.27
CA GLU A 272 35.98 -8.94 -11.93
C GLU A 272 35.29 -7.57 -11.88
N TYR A 273 35.83 -6.57 -12.59
CA TYR A 273 35.25 -5.22 -12.68
C TYR A 273 35.12 -4.75 -14.12
N VAL A 274 34.09 -3.92 -14.39
CA VAL A 274 33.98 -3.11 -15.61
C VAL A 274 33.77 -1.65 -15.17
N GLY A 275 34.80 -0.81 -15.36
CA GLY A 275 34.84 0.51 -14.74
C GLY A 275 34.87 0.39 -13.21
N ASP A 276 33.96 1.08 -12.55
CA ASP A 276 33.70 1.07 -11.12
C ASP A 276 32.57 0.07 -10.71
N PHE A 277 32.18 -0.84 -11.60
CA PHE A 277 31.07 -1.78 -11.42
C PHE A 277 31.61 -3.21 -11.20
N PRO A 278 31.41 -3.82 -10.01
CA PRO A 278 31.75 -5.21 -9.76
C PRO A 278 30.80 -6.15 -10.51
N THR A 279 31.33 -7.05 -11.33
CA THR A 279 30.50 -7.87 -12.22
C THR A 279 29.70 -8.95 -11.51
N GLU A 280 29.98 -9.25 -10.25
CA GLU A 280 29.12 -10.08 -9.40
C GLU A 280 27.74 -9.43 -9.19
N MET A 281 27.68 -8.09 -9.14
CA MET A 281 26.44 -7.33 -9.01
C MET A 281 25.62 -7.30 -10.31
N PHE A 282 26.20 -7.69 -11.44
CA PHE A 282 25.51 -7.73 -12.72
C PHE A 282 24.26 -8.64 -12.70
N LYS A 283 24.41 -9.87 -12.25
CA LYS A 283 23.27 -10.78 -12.09
C LYS A 283 22.40 -10.35 -10.93
N HIS A 284 22.98 -9.84 -9.86
CA HIS A 284 22.27 -9.43 -8.66
C HIS A 284 21.27 -8.30 -8.96
N PHE A 285 21.66 -7.30 -9.75
CA PHE A 285 20.77 -6.24 -10.24
C PHE A 285 19.50 -6.80 -10.89
N PHE A 286 19.64 -7.74 -11.84
CA PHE A 286 18.47 -8.32 -12.51
C PHE A 286 17.62 -9.19 -11.58
N VAL A 287 18.25 -9.91 -10.62
CA VAL A 287 17.51 -10.68 -9.61
C VAL A 287 16.65 -9.75 -8.76
N SER A 288 17.22 -8.67 -8.24
CA SER A 288 16.54 -7.70 -7.38
C SER A 288 15.42 -6.98 -8.14
N PHE A 289 15.68 -6.53 -9.36
CA PHE A 289 14.68 -5.87 -10.21
C PHE A 289 13.52 -6.83 -10.58
N VAL A 290 13.81 -8.04 -11.03
CA VAL A 290 12.80 -9.05 -11.40
C VAL A 290 11.94 -9.44 -10.21
N ASN A 291 12.55 -9.58 -9.03
CA ASN A 291 11.83 -9.91 -7.79
C ASN A 291 10.91 -8.75 -7.35
N SER A 292 11.39 -7.52 -7.35
CA SER A 292 10.63 -6.34 -6.94
C SER A 292 9.46 -6.08 -7.89
N LEU A 293 9.69 -6.03 -9.18
CA LEU A 293 8.63 -5.86 -10.18
C LEU A 293 7.70 -7.10 -10.23
N GLY A 294 8.23 -8.29 -10.05
CA GLY A 294 7.47 -9.55 -10.02
C GLY A 294 7.08 -10.06 -11.42
N PHE A 295 8.03 -10.65 -12.17
CA PHE A 295 7.78 -11.24 -13.49
C PHE A 295 8.79 -12.33 -13.81
N THR A 296 8.57 -13.10 -14.86
CA THR A 296 9.50 -14.13 -15.34
C THR A 296 10.38 -13.58 -16.45
N CYS A 297 11.70 -13.79 -16.35
CA CYS A 297 12.68 -13.33 -17.33
C CYS A 297 13.74 -14.40 -17.64
N HIS A 298 14.03 -14.59 -18.92
CA HIS A 298 15.16 -15.40 -19.41
C HIS A 298 16.12 -14.50 -20.19
N ILE A 299 17.41 -14.57 -19.84
CA ILE A 299 18.49 -13.80 -20.44
C ILE A 299 19.57 -14.77 -20.91
N GLU A 300 20.00 -14.63 -22.17
CA GLU A 300 21.18 -15.31 -22.69
C GLU A 300 22.04 -14.33 -23.45
N THR A 301 23.29 -14.14 -22.99
CA THR A 301 24.27 -13.23 -23.64
C THR A 301 25.60 -13.95 -23.79
N ILE A 302 26.13 -13.95 -25.01
CA ILE A 302 27.39 -14.55 -25.40
C ILE A 302 28.26 -13.49 -26.06
N GLY A 303 29.49 -13.37 -25.58
CA GLY A 303 30.47 -12.39 -26.08
C GLY A 303 31.84 -12.61 -25.47
N GLU A 304 32.80 -11.76 -25.83
CA GLU A 304 34.20 -11.84 -25.37
C GLU A 304 34.53 -10.63 -24.47
N ASN A 305 34.07 -9.43 -24.83
CA ASN A 305 34.34 -8.21 -24.08
C ASN A 305 33.31 -8.03 -22.97
N SER A 306 33.77 -7.96 -21.72
CA SER A 306 32.86 -7.82 -20.55
C SER A 306 32.01 -6.55 -20.60
N HIS A 307 32.51 -5.43 -21.14
CA HIS A 307 31.72 -4.21 -21.32
C HIS A 307 30.55 -4.46 -22.29
N HIS A 308 30.86 -5.06 -23.47
CA HIS A 308 29.85 -5.36 -24.49
C HIS A 308 28.80 -6.36 -23.97
N ILE A 309 29.22 -7.38 -23.18
CA ILE A 309 28.30 -8.37 -22.60
C ILE A 309 27.30 -7.67 -21.65
N VAL A 310 27.76 -6.82 -20.75
CA VAL A 310 26.91 -6.12 -19.79
C VAL A 310 25.97 -5.16 -20.51
N GLU A 311 26.52 -4.29 -21.40
CA GLU A 311 25.74 -3.28 -22.11
C GLU A 311 24.70 -3.90 -23.07
N ALA A 312 25.10 -4.91 -23.86
CA ALA A 312 24.17 -5.61 -24.75
C ALA A 312 23.03 -6.28 -23.97
N THR A 313 23.32 -6.79 -22.74
CA THR A 313 22.29 -7.35 -21.87
C THR A 313 21.30 -6.28 -21.43
N PHE A 314 21.75 -5.12 -20.92
CA PHE A 314 20.87 -4.02 -20.54
C PHE A 314 20.01 -3.55 -21.70
N LYS A 315 20.58 -3.34 -22.87
CA LYS A 315 19.85 -2.95 -24.10
C LYS A 315 18.79 -3.97 -24.50
N SER A 316 19.18 -5.25 -24.52
CA SER A 316 18.28 -6.36 -24.88
C SER A 316 17.14 -6.52 -23.86
N PHE A 317 17.48 -6.45 -22.57
CA PHE A 317 16.52 -6.55 -21.47
C PHE A 317 15.48 -5.45 -21.54
N THR A 318 15.91 -4.20 -21.67
CA THR A 318 15.00 -3.07 -21.66
C THR A 318 14.08 -3.02 -22.87
N ARG A 319 14.57 -3.46 -24.06
CA ARG A 319 13.73 -3.61 -25.28
C ARG A 319 12.64 -4.67 -25.07
N ALA A 320 12.99 -5.83 -24.48
CA ALA A 320 12.01 -6.86 -24.14
C ALA A 320 11.01 -6.37 -23.09
N LEU A 321 11.49 -5.63 -22.07
CA LEU A 321 10.61 -5.05 -21.05
C LEU A 321 9.64 -4.03 -21.64
N SER A 322 10.13 -3.11 -22.49
CA SER A 322 9.31 -2.13 -23.18
C SER A 322 8.22 -2.80 -24.00
N GLY A 323 8.58 -3.82 -24.83
CA GLY A 323 7.62 -4.55 -25.64
C GLY A 323 6.57 -5.31 -24.82
N ALA A 324 6.96 -5.89 -23.66
CA ALA A 324 5.99 -6.55 -22.77
C ALA A 324 5.02 -5.57 -22.10
N LEU A 325 5.41 -4.30 -21.99
CA LEU A 325 4.64 -3.21 -21.39
C LEU A 325 3.89 -2.37 -22.45
N GLU A 326 4.01 -2.65 -23.73
CA GLU A 326 3.21 -1.98 -24.77
C GLU A 326 1.72 -2.11 -24.45
N LYS A 327 0.98 -1.01 -24.70
CA LYS A 327 -0.47 -1.00 -24.47
C LYS A 327 -1.15 -1.93 -25.49
N SER A 328 -2.02 -2.80 -25.00
CA SER A 328 -2.77 -3.77 -25.81
C SER A 328 -4.27 -3.54 -25.68
N GLU A 329 -5.01 -3.80 -26.74
CA GLU A 329 -6.48 -3.75 -26.72
C GLU A 329 -7.09 -4.95 -25.99
N SER A 330 -6.34 -6.03 -25.76
CA SER A 330 -6.80 -7.19 -25.03
C SER A 330 -6.75 -6.95 -23.51
N THR A 331 -7.87 -7.17 -22.82
CA THR A 331 -8.04 -6.83 -21.40
C THR A 331 -7.16 -7.63 -20.45
N VAL A 332 -7.01 -8.92 -20.64
CA VAL A 332 -6.10 -9.79 -19.87
C VAL A 332 -5.73 -11.02 -20.66
N LEU A 333 -4.47 -11.20 -21.01
CA LEU A 333 -3.97 -12.39 -21.71
C LEU A 333 -3.74 -13.55 -20.74
N SER A 334 -4.81 -14.01 -20.09
CA SER A 334 -4.78 -15.13 -19.15
C SER A 334 -6.12 -15.85 -19.10
N THR A 335 -6.09 -17.18 -19.24
CA THR A 335 -7.29 -18.03 -19.07
C THR A 335 -7.82 -18.03 -17.64
N LYS A 336 -7.04 -17.53 -16.68
CA LYS A 336 -7.45 -17.37 -15.27
C LYS A 336 -8.17 -16.06 -15.00
N GLY A 337 -8.22 -15.12 -15.97
CA GLY A 337 -8.81 -13.79 -15.82
C GLY A 337 -7.97 -12.79 -14.98
N VAL A 338 -6.79 -13.22 -14.51
CA VAL A 338 -5.82 -12.40 -13.75
C VAL A 338 -4.38 -12.74 -14.18
N LEU A 339 -3.43 -11.79 -13.99
CA LEU A 339 -1.98 -11.97 -14.20
C LEU A 339 -1.24 -12.07 -12.90
#